data_054f783eeb9f4927dc8a2a09468e29fb
#
_entry.id   054f783eeb9f4927dc8a2a09468e29fb
#
_cell.length_a   1.000
_cell.length_b   1.000
_cell.length_c   1.000
_cell.angle_alpha   90.00
_cell.angle_beta   90.00
_cell.angle_gamma   90.00
#
_symmetry.space_group_name_H-M   'P 1'
#
loop_
_entity.id
_entity.type
_entity.pdbx_description
1 polymer ?
#
loop_
_entity_poly.entity_id
_entity_poly.type
_entity_poly.pdbx_seq_one_letter_code
_entity_poly.pdbx_strand_id
1 'polypeptide(L)' 'MQTMEAPTATKVIYGVNELDLDLAGKTVRGIWKALEQVLNIPREASVTVNGGRVDDEYVVRPGDEIEFLKSAGVKGQQA' A
#
# COMPACT_ATOMS: atom_id res chain seq x y z
N MET A 1 -8.18 3.93 27.79
CA MET A 1 -7.91 3.83 27.39
C MET A 1 -7.54 3.44 26.60
N GLN A 2 -7.46 3.56 26.13
CA GLN A 2 -6.95 3.23 25.44
C GLN A 2 -6.27 3.10 24.76
N THR A 3 -6.19 3.20 24.67
CA THR A 3 -5.43 3.09 24.00
C THR A 3 -4.45 3.05 23.68
N MET A 4 -4.21 3.14 23.89
CA MET A 4 -3.17 3.10 23.50
C MET A 4 -2.43 2.17 23.18
N GLU A 5 -2.51 1.68 22.89
CA GLU A 5 -1.75 0.61 22.51
C GLU A 5 -0.96 0.88 21.32
N ALA A 6 0.09 0.08 21.09
CA ALA A 6 0.91 0.28 19.92
C ALA A 6 0.03 0.17 18.68
N PRO A 7 0.21 1.05 17.74
CA PRO A 7 -0.57 0.94 16.52
C PRO A 7 -0.17 -0.31 15.76
N THR A 8 -1.15 -1.13 15.47
CA THR A 8 -0.95 -2.26 14.59
C THR A 8 -1.44 -1.96 13.19
N ALA A 9 -2.13 -0.85 13.02
CA ALA A 9 -2.69 -0.50 11.74
C ALA A 9 -1.60 -0.10 10.77
N THR A 10 -1.79 -0.47 9.53
CA THR A 10 -0.93 -0.09 8.43
C THR A 10 -1.69 0.93 7.60
N LYS A 11 -1.00 1.98 7.19
CA LYS A 11 -1.63 2.99 6.35
C LYS A 11 -1.44 2.60 4.89
N VAL A 12 -2.53 2.65 4.13
CA VAL A 12 -2.49 2.37 2.70
C VAL A 12 -2.93 3.62 1.98
N ILE A 13 -2.12 4.06 1.04
CA ILE A 13 -2.39 5.28 0.29
C ILE A 13 -2.46 4.94 -1.19
N TYR A 14 -3.51 5.41 -1.84
CA TYR A 14 -3.63 5.29 -3.28
C TYR A 14 -4.33 6.54 -3.79
N GLY A 15 -3.55 7.42 -4.41
CA GLY A 15 -4.08 8.70 -4.86
C GLY A 15 -4.55 9.52 -3.67
N VAL A 16 -5.81 9.88 -3.67
CA VAL A 16 -6.38 10.66 -2.56
C VAL A 16 -6.98 9.75 -1.49
N ASN A 17 -6.97 8.45 -1.72
CA ASN A 17 -7.54 7.51 -0.77
C ASN A 17 -6.50 7.11 0.27
N GLU A 18 -6.90 7.11 1.52
CA GLU A 18 -6.01 6.76 2.61
C GLU A 18 -6.78 5.89 3.58
N LEU A 19 -6.28 4.70 3.82
CA LEU A 19 -6.95 3.72 4.66
C LEU A 19 -6.02 3.26 5.76
N ASP A 20 -6.58 3.03 6.94
CA ASP A 20 -5.84 2.41 8.03
C ASP A 20 -6.40 1.01 8.23
N LEU A 21 -5.58 0.02 7.99
CA LEU A 21 -6.02 -1.37 8.03
C LEU A 21 -5.01 -2.20 8.81
N ASP A 22 -5.49 -3.26 9.43
CA ASP A 22 -4.62 -4.16 10.17
C ASP A 22 -4.06 -5.21 9.21
N LEU A 23 -2.93 -4.87 8.60
CA LEU A 23 -2.34 -5.69 7.56
C LEU A 23 -0.99 -6.27 7.95
N ALA A 24 -0.59 -6.11 9.19
CA ALA A 24 0.70 -6.64 9.63
C ALA A 24 0.75 -8.15 9.43
N GLY A 25 1.87 -8.63 8.94
CA GLY A 25 2.04 -10.05 8.68
C GLY A 25 1.59 -10.51 7.32
N LYS A 26 0.94 -9.63 6.56
CA LYS A 26 0.51 -9.97 5.20
C LYS A 26 1.55 -9.53 4.20
N THR A 27 1.58 -10.20 3.06
CA THR A 27 2.50 -9.80 2.01
C THR A 27 1.87 -8.68 1.19
N VAL A 28 2.72 -7.91 0.54
CA VAL A 28 2.25 -6.86 -0.36
C VAL A 28 1.36 -7.45 -1.44
N ARG A 29 1.73 -8.63 -1.95
CA ARG A 29 0.91 -9.27 -2.97
C ARG A 29 -0.51 -9.55 -2.48
N GLY A 30 -0.63 -10.07 -1.27
CA GLY A 30 -1.94 -10.36 -0.71
C GLY A 30 -2.75 -9.10 -0.49
N ILE A 31 -2.09 -8.05 -0.01
CA ILE A 31 -2.75 -6.76 0.21
C ILE A 31 -3.20 -6.18 -1.12
N TRP A 32 -2.34 -6.24 -2.13
CA TRP A 32 -2.67 -5.73 -3.46
C TRP A 32 -3.93 -6.41 -3.98
N LYS A 33 -3.95 -7.75 -3.91
CA LYS A 33 -5.11 -8.49 -4.41
C LYS A 33 -6.37 -8.13 -3.66
N ALA A 34 -6.27 -7.95 -2.35
CA ALA A 34 -7.44 -7.61 -1.54
C ALA A 34 -7.97 -6.23 -1.88
N LEU A 35 -7.09 -5.28 -2.17
CA LEU A 35 -7.49 -3.90 -2.37
C LEU A 35 -7.66 -3.53 -3.83
N GLU A 36 -7.22 -4.39 -4.72
CA GLU A 36 -7.23 -4.09 -6.14
C GLU A 36 -8.62 -3.72 -6.61
N GLN A 37 -9.60 -4.47 -6.19
CA GLN A 37 -10.98 -4.23 -6.62
C GLN A 37 -11.60 -3.06 -5.86
N VAL A 38 -11.25 -2.93 -4.60
CA VAL A 38 -11.84 -1.86 -3.78
C VAL A 38 -11.37 -0.49 -4.26
N LEU A 39 -10.09 -0.38 -4.59
CA LEU A 39 -9.51 0.89 -4.96
C LEU A 39 -9.24 1.02 -6.45
N ASN A 40 -9.52 -0.02 -7.23
CA ASN A 40 -9.25 -0.02 -8.68
C ASN A 40 -7.78 0.25 -8.97
N ILE A 41 -6.91 -0.46 -8.26
CA ILE A 41 -5.48 -0.28 -8.47
C ILE A 41 -5.08 -0.97 -9.75
N PRO A 42 -4.46 -0.26 -10.70
CA PRO A 42 -4.09 -0.88 -11.97
C PRO A 42 -2.95 -1.87 -11.77
N ARG A 43 -2.87 -2.83 -12.66
CA ARG A 43 -1.87 -3.87 -12.55
C ARG A 43 -0.46 -3.33 -12.63
N GLU A 44 -0.28 -2.26 -13.39
CA GLU A 44 1.04 -1.71 -13.60
C GLU A 44 1.44 -0.71 -12.53
N ALA A 45 0.62 -0.54 -11.50
CA ALA A 45 0.98 0.32 -10.39
C ALA A 45 2.22 -0.22 -9.70
N SER A 46 3.00 0.67 -9.13
CA SER A 46 4.11 0.25 -8.30
C SER A 46 3.75 0.46 -6.85
N VAL A 47 4.52 -0.15 -5.97
CA VAL A 47 4.23 -0.08 -4.55
C VAL A 47 5.49 0.32 -3.80
N THR A 48 5.33 1.19 -2.82
CA THR A 48 6.41 1.54 -1.92
C THR A 48 5.93 1.31 -0.49
N VAL A 49 6.89 1.06 0.39
CA VAL A 49 6.61 0.95 1.82
C VAL A 49 7.57 1.91 2.51
N ASN A 50 7.01 2.84 3.26
CA ASN A 50 7.77 3.87 3.97
C ASN A 50 8.68 4.63 3.01
N GLY A 51 8.21 4.83 1.79
CA GLY A 51 8.93 5.58 0.79
C GLY A 51 9.95 4.80 0.00
N GLY A 52 10.15 3.51 0.33
CA GLY A 52 11.13 2.69 -0.38
C GLY A 52 10.44 1.65 -1.24
N ARG A 53 11.04 1.32 -2.36
CA ARG A 53 10.46 0.30 -3.22
C ARG A 53 10.64 -1.07 -2.60
N VAL A 54 9.61 -1.88 -2.72
CA VAL A 54 9.65 -3.26 -2.23
C VAL A 54 9.05 -4.14 -3.30
N ASP A 55 9.36 -5.44 -3.22
CA ASP A 55 8.70 -6.36 -4.13
C ASP A 55 7.41 -6.86 -3.46
N ASP A 56 6.66 -7.66 -4.20
CA ASP A 56 5.35 -8.07 -3.72
C ASP A 56 5.40 -9.17 -2.67
N GLU A 57 6.58 -9.65 -2.35
CA GLU A 57 6.74 -10.64 -1.28
C GLU A 57 7.10 -10.00 0.05
N TYR A 58 7.23 -8.70 0.08
CA TYR A 58 7.55 -8.01 1.32
C TYR A 58 6.45 -8.26 2.35
N VAL A 59 6.85 -8.60 3.57
CA VAL A 59 5.90 -8.83 4.66
C VAL A 59 5.75 -7.54 5.43
N VAL A 60 4.52 -7.05 5.51
CA VAL A 60 4.23 -5.77 6.13
C VAL A 60 4.32 -5.87 7.63
N ARG A 61 4.83 -4.83 8.26
CA ARG A 61 4.97 -4.76 9.70
C ARG A 61 4.05 -3.67 10.26
N PRO A 62 3.74 -3.75 11.56
CA PRO A 62 2.88 -2.73 12.17
C PRO A 62 3.49 -1.35 11.97
N GLY A 63 2.65 -0.40 11.61
CA GLY A 63 3.09 0.97 11.41
C GLY A 63 3.64 1.28 10.05
N ASP A 64 3.76 0.29 9.17
CA ASP A 64 4.25 0.54 7.82
C ASP A 64 3.24 1.39 7.05
N GLU A 65 3.77 2.17 6.13
CA GLU A 65 2.95 2.99 5.25
C GLU A 65 3.15 2.49 3.82
N ILE A 66 2.09 1.95 3.25
CA ILE A 66 2.13 1.37 1.91
C ILE A 66 1.50 2.37 0.96
N GLU A 67 2.18 2.66 -0.13
CA GLU A 67 1.63 3.56 -1.14
C GLU A 67 1.67 2.88 -2.49
N PHE A 68 0.51 2.84 -3.15
CA PHE A 68 0.42 2.35 -4.52
C PHE A 68 0.45 3.55 -5.44
N LEU A 69 1.37 3.52 -6.40
CA LEU A 69 1.58 4.63 -7.32
C LEU A 69 1.16 4.19 -8.71
N LYS A 70 0.34 5.01 -9.34
CA LYS A 70 -0.01 4.72 -10.72
C LYS A 70 1.21 4.87 -11.59
N SER A 71 1.33 3.94 -12.50
CA SER A 71 2.35 4.05 -13.51
C SER A 71 1.83 5.08 -14.49
N ALA A 72 2.37 6.19 -14.51
CA ALA A 72 1.86 7.21 -15.38
C ALA A 72 2.22 6.88 -16.80
N GLY A 73 1.74 6.68 -17.15
CA GLY A 73 2.34 6.41 -18.17
C GLY A 73 2.94 7.54 -18.61
N VAL A 74 2.85 7.42 -17.91
CA VAL A 74 3.20 7.75 -17.95
C VAL A 74 3.39 8.29 -18.63
N LYS A 75 3.30 8.45 -18.56
CA LYS A 75 3.51 8.96 -18.96
C LYS A 75 3.91 9.14 -19.65
N GLY A 76 3.86 9.04 -19.74
CA GLY A 76 4.28 9.09 -20.17
C GLY A 76 4.54 9.68 -20.82
N GLN A 77 4.44 9.72 -20.59
CA GLN A 77 4.69 10.18 -20.82
C GLN A 77 5.14 10.66 -21.41
N GLN A 78 5.21 10.64 -21.44
CA GLN A 78 5.68 11.08 -21.75
C GLN A 78 6.01 11.49 -22.21
N ALA A 79 6.09 11.60 -22.17
CA ALA A 79 6.50 11.93 -22.54
C ALA A 79 6.65 12.21 -22.78
#